data_87491fdac6171200093d190873f56338
#
_entry.id   87491fdac6171200093d190873f56338
#
_cell.length_a   1.000
_cell.length_b   1.000
_cell.length_c   1.000
_cell.angle_alpha   90.00
_cell.angle_beta   90.00
_cell.angle_gamma   90.00
#
_symmetry.space_group_name_H-M   'P 1'
#
loop_
_entity.id
_entity.type
_entity.pdbx_description
1 polymer ?
#
loop_
_entity_poly.entity_id
_entity_poly.type
_entity_poly.pdbx_seq_one_letter_code
_entity_poly.pdbx_strand_id
1 'polypeptide(L)'
;DGLKDENGKPLHYDRIYYIGENDFYIPRDENGKFKSYESHGDSYADTVEVMRKLTPTHVVFEGKVGALTGKNALQAKVGEEVLIVHSQANRDSRPHLIGGHGDYVRETGKFANRPEKDLETWFIRGGSAGAAMYKFLEPGIYAYV
;
A
#
# COMPACT_ATOMS: atom_id res chain seq x y z
N ASP A 1 -15.27 -8.69 16.83
CA ASP A 1 -15.66 -7.30 16.54
C ASP A 1 -15.19 -6.95 15.14
N GLY A 2 -16.13 -6.82 14.22
CA GLY A 2 -15.86 -6.51 12.83
C GLY A 2 -15.74 -5.01 12.57
N LEU A 3 -15.56 -4.66 11.28
CA LEU A 3 -15.61 -3.29 10.81
C LEU A 3 -17.01 -2.70 11.00
N LYS A 4 -17.07 -1.43 11.33
CA LYS A 4 -18.33 -0.69 11.53
C LYS A 4 -18.26 0.64 10.79
N ASP A 5 -19.41 1.14 10.36
CA ASP A 5 -19.55 2.49 9.83
C ASP A 5 -19.42 3.57 10.92
N GLU A 6 -19.62 4.83 10.55
CA GLU A 6 -19.57 5.97 11.46
C GLU A 6 -20.68 5.99 12.53
N ASN A 7 -21.71 5.19 12.34
CA ASN A 7 -22.85 5.06 13.27
C ASN A 7 -22.75 3.78 14.11
N GLY A 8 -21.67 2.99 13.93
CA GLY A 8 -21.46 1.74 14.65
C GLY A 8 -22.17 0.53 14.03
N LYS A 9 -22.77 0.66 12.84
CA LYS A 9 -23.40 -0.45 12.13
C LYS A 9 -22.33 -1.33 11.50
N PRO A 10 -22.43 -2.68 11.59
CA PRO A 10 -21.48 -3.59 10.96
C PRO A 10 -21.40 -3.37 9.45
N LEU A 11 -20.17 -3.32 8.94
CA LEU A 11 -19.84 -3.31 7.51
C LEU A 11 -19.52 -4.72 7.05
N HIS A 12 -19.92 -5.02 5.82
CA HIS A 12 -19.59 -6.26 5.13
C HIS A 12 -18.59 -5.97 4.01
N TYR A 13 -17.76 -6.95 3.68
CA TYR A 13 -16.93 -6.95 2.48
C TYR A 13 -16.96 -8.32 1.83
N ASP A 14 -16.90 -8.34 0.51
CA ASP A 14 -16.92 -9.57 -0.30
C ASP A 14 -15.51 -10.11 -0.51
N ARG A 15 -14.52 -9.21 -0.53
CA ARG A 15 -13.10 -9.52 -0.73
C ARG A 15 -12.23 -8.73 0.22
N ILE A 16 -11.06 -9.29 0.49
CA ILE A 16 -9.98 -8.62 1.20
C ILE A 16 -8.71 -8.71 0.38
N TYR A 17 -8.00 -7.57 0.25
CA TYR A 17 -6.66 -7.50 -0.33
C TYR A 17 -5.68 -7.05 0.73
N TYR A 18 -4.54 -7.72 0.80
CA TYR A 18 -3.41 -7.30 1.61
C TYR A 18 -2.36 -6.71 0.68
N ILE A 19 -1.94 -5.50 0.95
CA ILE A 19 -0.93 -4.79 0.17
C ILE A 19 0.19 -4.39 1.12
N GLY A 20 1.39 -4.92 0.87
CA GLY A 20 2.60 -4.53 1.60
C GLY A 20 3.45 -3.60 0.74
N GLU A 21 3.68 -2.37 1.19
CA GLU A 21 4.54 -1.41 0.52
C GLU A 21 5.92 -1.36 1.17
N ASN A 22 6.95 -1.38 0.34
CA ASN A 22 8.35 -1.30 0.76
C ASN A 22 9.12 -0.30 -0.09
N ASP A 23 9.97 0.47 0.58
CA ASP A 23 11.01 1.27 -0.04
C ASP A 23 12.32 0.50 -0.07
N PHE A 24 13.00 0.50 -1.20
CA PHE A 24 14.34 -0.06 -1.35
C PHE A 24 15.37 1.02 -1.66
N TYR A 25 16.55 0.88 -1.08
CA TYR A 25 17.70 1.79 -1.19
C TYR A 25 18.89 0.99 -1.67
N ILE A 26 19.00 0.80 -2.99
CA ILE A 26 20.00 -0.05 -3.60
C ILE A 26 21.16 0.80 -4.08
N PRO A 27 22.40 0.56 -3.56
CA PRO A 27 23.58 1.26 -4.01
C PRO A 27 23.91 1.03 -5.48
N ARG A 28 24.54 2.01 -6.11
CA ARG A 28 25.05 1.90 -7.47
C ARG A 28 26.58 1.97 -7.48
N ASP A 29 27.18 1.31 -8.45
CA ASP A 29 28.61 1.44 -8.74
C ASP A 29 28.93 2.75 -9.49
N GLU A 30 30.20 2.95 -9.81
CA GLU A 30 30.69 4.12 -10.57
C GLU A 30 30.10 4.24 -11.98
N ASN A 31 29.62 3.12 -12.54
CA ASN A 31 28.97 3.07 -13.86
C ASN A 31 27.44 3.21 -13.77
N GLY A 32 26.90 3.45 -12.56
CA GLY A 32 25.48 3.61 -12.31
C GLY A 32 24.68 2.30 -12.26
N LYS A 33 25.33 1.13 -12.28
CA LYS A 33 24.67 -0.17 -12.13
C LYS A 33 24.40 -0.47 -10.66
N PHE A 34 23.30 -1.15 -10.39
CA PHE A 34 23.00 -1.62 -9.04
C PHE A 34 24.06 -2.62 -8.58
N LYS A 35 24.58 -2.41 -7.38
CA LYS A 35 25.52 -3.33 -6.73
C LYS A 35 24.81 -4.60 -6.27
N SER A 36 25.54 -5.70 -6.27
CA SER A 36 25.14 -6.96 -5.65
C SER A 36 26.13 -7.32 -4.55
N TYR A 37 25.62 -7.92 -3.48
CA TYR A 37 26.40 -8.27 -2.30
C TYR A 37 26.15 -9.72 -1.92
N GLU A 38 27.14 -10.37 -1.32
CA GLU A 38 27.03 -11.76 -0.87
C GLU A 38 26.15 -11.87 0.40
N SER A 39 26.19 -10.84 1.23
CA SER A 39 25.42 -10.81 2.48
C SER A 39 24.85 -9.43 2.80
N HIS A 40 23.89 -9.40 3.72
CA HIS A 40 23.36 -8.13 4.25
C HIS A 40 24.42 -7.31 4.98
N GLY A 41 25.38 -7.96 5.65
CA GLY A 41 26.49 -7.29 6.32
C GLY A 41 27.35 -6.49 5.35
N ASP A 42 27.64 -7.07 4.20
CA ASP A 42 28.47 -6.45 3.16
C ASP A 42 27.80 -5.22 2.53
N SER A 43 26.45 -5.26 2.42
CA SER A 43 25.68 -4.16 1.84
C SER A 43 25.40 -3.02 2.82
N TYR A 44 25.57 -3.23 4.13
CA TYR A 44 25.01 -2.37 5.16
C TYR A 44 25.48 -0.92 5.06
N ALA A 45 26.79 -0.68 5.00
CA ALA A 45 27.37 0.66 4.95
C ALA A 45 26.91 1.43 3.70
N ASP A 46 26.99 0.78 2.54
CA ASP A 46 26.60 1.37 1.25
C ASP A 46 25.10 1.67 1.22
N THR A 47 24.28 0.77 1.74
CA THR A 47 22.82 0.93 1.82
C THR A 47 22.44 2.09 2.73
N VAL A 48 23.05 2.20 3.91
CA VAL A 48 22.82 3.31 4.84
C VAL A 48 23.20 4.66 4.18
N GLU A 49 24.25 4.70 3.39
CA GLU A 49 24.66 5.91 2.68
C GLU A 49 23.61 6.36 1.64
N VAL A 50 23.00 5.41 0.93
CA VAL A 50 21.88 5.69 0.01
C VAL A 50 20.64 6.16 0.79
N MET A 51 20.33 5.51 1.92
CA MET A 51 19.18 5.84 2.77
C MET A 51 19.26 7.25 3.36
N ARG A 52 20.45 7.76 3.66
CA ARG A 52 20.64 9.11 4.18
C ARG A 52 20.07 10.21 3.27
N LYS A 53 20.02 9.95 1.96
CA LYS A 53 19.45 10.88 0.98
C LYS A 53 17.92 10.91 1.02
N LEU A 54 17.29 10.01 1.75
CA LEU A 54 15.82 9.86 1.87
C LEU A 54 15.09 9.72 0.52
N THR A 55 15.81 9.27 -0.51
CA THR A 55 15.25 9.03 -1.85
C THR A 55 15.39 7.55 -2.17
N PRO A 56 14.31 6.77 -2.10
CA PRO A 56 14.36 5.35 -2.42
C PRO A 56 14.68 5.14 -3.91
N THR A 57 15.35 4.04 -4.21
CA THR A 57 15.57 3.62 -5.59
C THR A 57 14.34 2.95 -6.18
N HIS A 58 13.55 2.29 -5.33
CA HIS A 58 12.29 1.65 -5.68
C HIS A 58 11.30 1.80 -4.54
N VAL A 59 10.05 2.07 -4.89
CA VAL A 59 8.89 1.92 -4.02
C VAL A 59 8.01 0.88 -4.69
N VAL A 60 7.71 -0.20 -3.99
CA VAL A 60 7.03 -1.34 -4.60
C VAL A 60 5.96 -1.94 -3.69
N PHE A 61 4.96 -2.53 -4.29
CA PHE A 61 4.01 -3.41 -3.62
C PHE A 61 4.49 -4.85 -3.72
N GLU A 62 4.29 -5.63 -2.65
CA GLU A 62 4.63 -7.07 -2.60
C GLU A 62 6.08 -7.38 -3.00
N GLY A 63 7.01 -6.49 -2.66
CA GLY A 63 8.44 -6.70 -2.74
C GLY A 63 9.07 -6.58 -4.13
N LYS A 64 8.32 -6.28 -5.19
CA LYS A 64 8.89 -6.10 -6.54
C LYS A 64 8.06 -5.20 -7.44
N VAL A 65 8.72 -4.59 -8.41
CA VAL A 65 8.05 -3.78 -9.45
C VAL A 65 7.03 -4.63 -10.22
N GLY A 66 5.82 -4.14 -10.33
CA GLY A 66 4.75 -4.77 -11.10
C GLY A 66 4.18 -6.06 -10.49
N ALA A 67 4.38 -6.30 -9.19
CA ALA A 67 3.90 -7.53 -8.52
C ALA A 67 2.41 -7.77 -8.71
N LEU A 68 1.60 -6.71 -8.63
CA LEU A 68 0.14 -6.76 -8.69
C LEU A 68 -0.41 -6.16 -10.00
N THR A 69 0.30 -6.33 -11.11
CA THR A 69 -0.10 -5.79 -12.41
C THR A 69 -0.26 -6.87 -13.47
N GLY A 70 -0.92 -6.53 -14.58
CA GLY A 70 -1.16 -7.44 -15.71
C GLY A 70 -1.92 -8.70 -15.26
N LYS A 71 -1.38 -9.87 -15.54
CA LYS A 71 -2.01 -11.15 -15.17
C LYS A 71 -2.12 -11.39 -13.65
N ASN A 72 -1.36 -10.64 -12.86
CA ASN A 72 -1.38 -10.71 -11.41
C ASN A 72 -2.23 -9.60 -10.78
N ALA A 73 -2.91 -8.79 -11.58
CA ALA A 73 -3.79 -7.74 -11.07
C ALA A 73 -4.87 -8.34 -10.17
N LEU A 74 -5.16 -7.64 -9.09
CA LEU A 74 -6.26 -8.01 -8.19
C LEU A 74 -7.59 -7.90 -8.93
N GLN A 75 -8.53 -8.79 -8.61
CA GLN A 75 -9.79 -8.91 -9.33
C GLN A 75 -10.98 -8.73 -8.41
N ALA A 76 -11.93 -7.91 -8.82
CA ALA A 76 -13.23 -7.78 -8.19
C ALA A 76 -14.33 -7.78 -9.25
N LYS A 77 -15.57 -8.01 -8.84
CA LYS A 77 -16.77 -7.88 -9.70
C LYS A 77 -17.46 -6.57 -9.40
N VAL A 78 -18.16 -6.03 -10.39
CA VAL A 78 -19.08 -4.91 -10.18
C VAL A 78 -20.09 -5.27 -9.08
N GLY A 79 -20.26 -4.38 -8.12
CA GLY A 79 -21.12 -4.55 -6.96
C GLY A 79 -20.44 -5.16 -5.73
N GLU A 80 -19.27 -5.78 -5.88
CA GLU A 80 -18.51 -6.27 -4.73
C GLU A 80 -17.88 -5.11 -3.95
N GLU A 81 -17.90 -5.26 -2.65
CA GLU A 81 -17.23 -4.38 -1.69
C GLU A 81 -15.91 -5.00 -1.26
N VAL A 82 -14.83 -4.26 -1.42
CA VAL A 82 -13.49 -4.75 -1.17
C VAL A 82 -12.90 -4.02 0.02
N LEU A 83 -12.28 -4.78 0.93
CA LEU A 83 -11.44 -4.27 2.00
C LEU A 83 -9.98 -4.34 1.56
N ILE A 84 -9.32 -3.20 1.48
CA ILE A 84 -7.89 -3.09 1.23
C ILE A 84 -7.19 -2.86 2.57
N VAL A 85 -6.34 -3.79 2.97
CA VAL A 85 -5.46 -3.65 4.13
C VAL A 85 -4.06 -3.34 3.62
N HIS A 86 -3.56 -2.16 3.95
CA HIS A 86 -2.28 -1.67 3.47
C HIS A 86 -1.31 -1.53 4.63
N SER A 87 -0.15 -2.17 4.53
CA SER A 87 0.96 -2.00 5.47
C SER A 87 2.13 -1.29 4.79
N GLN A 88 2.70 -0.30 5.49
CA GLN A 88 3.85 0.45 5.03
C GLN A 88 5.06 0.11 5.90
N ALA A 89 6.11 -0.41 5.29
CA ALA A 89 7.27 -0.89 6.03
C ALA A 89 8.23 0.23 6.47
N ASN A 90 8.47 1.23 5.63
CA ASN A 90 9.56 2.18 5.82
C ASN A 90 9.05 3.60 6.04
N ARG A 91 8.63 4.27 4.99
CA ARG A 91 8.32 5.70 4.98
C ARG A 91 6.81 5.92 4.87
N ASP A 92 6.40 7.15 5.12
CA ASP A 92 5.01 7.56 4.94
C ASP A 92 4.56 7.36 3.50
N SER A 93 3.35 6.88 3.35
CA SER A 93 2.70 6.65 2.06
C SER A 93 1.35 7.37 1.99
N ARG A 94 0.90 7.58 0.78
CA ARG A 94 -0.38 8.24 0.50
C ARG A 94 -1.14 7.47 -0.57
N PRO A 95 -1.72 6.32 -0.19
CA PRO A 95 -2.48 5.53 -1.13
C PRO A 95 -3.61 6.30 -1.78
N HIS A 96 -3.80 6.04 -3.07
CA HIS A 96 -4.84 6.63 -3.88
C HIS A 96 -5.42 5.57 -4.83
N LEU A 97 -6.74 5.49 -4.91
CA LEU A 97 -7.45 4.59 -5.82
C LEU A 97 -7.94 5.37 -7.03
N ILE A 98 -7.24 5.27 -8.16
CA ILE A 98 -7.65 5.88 -9.42
C ILE A 98 -8.86 5.12 -9.98
N GLY A 99 -9.91 5.84 -10.26
CA GLY A 99 -11.21 5.30 -10.70
C GLY A 99 -12.22 5.09 -9.59
N GLY A 100 -11.80 5.32 -8.34
CA GLY A 100 -12.62 5.20 -7.16
C GLY A 100 -12.13 6.10 -6.03
N HIS A 101 -12.46 5.75 -4.81
CA HIS A 101 -12.02 6.42 -3.58
C HIS A 101 -12.13 5.46 -2.39
N GLY A 102 -11.84 5.90 -1.20
CA GLY A 102 -12.12 5.13 0.01
C GLY A 102 -13.49 5.51 0.58
N ASP A 103 -14.49 4.64 0.44
CA ASP A 103 -15.82 4.85 1.02
C ASP A 103 -15.73 4.95 2.54
N TYR A 104 -14.92 4.07 3.14
CA TYR A 104 -14.58 4.05 4.56
C TYR A 104 -13.09 3.82 4.74
N VAL A 105 -12.41 4.73 5.43
CA VAL A 105 -10.96 4.69 5.60
C VAL A 105 -10.58 4.73 7.08
N ARG A 106 -9.60 3.92 7.45
CA ARG A 106 -8.96 3.89 8.77
C ARG A 106 -7.45 3.99 8.62
N GLU A 107 -6.95 5.20 8.60
CA GLU A 107 -5.54 5.50 8.33
C GLU A 107 -4.58 4.85 9.33
N THR A 108 -5.01 4.69 10.59
CA THR A 108 -4.19 4.12 11.66
C THR A 108 -4.38 2.61 11.83
N GLY A 109 -5.26 1.99 11.02
CA GLY A 109 -5.58 0.56 11.11
C GLY A 109 -6.33 0.13 12.35
N LYS A 110 -6.73 1.04 13.22
CA LYS A 110 -7.51 0.73 14.43
C LYS A 110 -9.00 0.67 14.09
N PHE A 111 -9.52 -0.52 13.88
CA PHE A 111 -10.90 -0.75 13.44
C PHE A 111 -11.98 -0.32 14.44
N ALA A 112 -11.62 -0.15 15.71
CA ALA A 112 -12.53 0.40 16.72
C ALA A 112 -12.74 1.92 16.60
N ASN A 113 -11.87 2.63 15.87
CA ASN A 113 -12.05 4.04 15.61
C ASN A 113 -13.16 4.25 14.58
N ARG A 114 -13.82 5.41 14.67
CA ARG A 114 -14.75 5.85 13.63
C ARG A 114 -13.98 6.02 12.31
N PRO A 115 -14.49 5.48 11.16
CA PRO A 115 -13.83 5.68 9.87
C PRO A 115 -13.99 7.13 9.37
N GLU A 116 -13.00 7.57 8.62
CA GLU A 116 -13.17 8.68 7.68
C GLU A 116 -13.96 8.19 6.46
N LYS A 117 -14.56 9.10 5.71
CA LYS A 117 -15.39 8.75 4.57
C LYS A 117 -15.00 9.52 3.31
N ASP A 118 -15.21 8.86 2.19
CA ASP A 118 -15.14 9.48 0.85
C ASP A 118 -13.79 10.16 0.58
N LEU A 119 -12.69 9.50 0.99
CA LEU A 119 -11.34 10.02 0.80
C LEU A 119 -10.76 9.61 -0.55
N GLU A 120 -10.30 10.59 -1.31
CA GLU A 120 -9.54 10.39 -2.55
C GLU A 120 -8.16 9.77 -2.27
N THR A 121 -7.50 10.26 -1.24
CA THR A 121 -6.17 9.85 -0.80
C THR A 121 -6.14 9.82 0.71
N TRP A 122 -5.46 8.85 1.28
CA TRP A 122 -5.30 8.75 2.74
C TRP A 122 -3.85 8.59 3.13
N PHE A 123 -3.56 8.76 4.41
CA PHE A 123 -2.21 8.80 4.92
C PHE A 123 -1.88 7.57 5.75
N ILE A 124 -0.82 6.85 5.39
CA ILE A 124 -0.28 5.76 6.17
C ILE A 124 1.13 6.11 6.62
N ARG A 125 1.33 6.19 7.91
CA ARG A 125 2.62 6.48 8.52
C ARG A 125 3.59 5.33 8.29
N GLY A 126 4.87 5.66 8.13
CA GLY A 126 5.94 4.66 8.06
C GLY A 126 5.90 3.69 9.23
N GLY A 127 6.00 2.38 8.95
CA GLY A 127 5.90 1.33 9.96
C GLY A 127 4.49 1.09 10.50
N SER A 128 3.46 1.63 9.85
CA SER A 128 2.06 1.49 10.24
C SER A 128 1.24 0.74 9.18
N ALA A 129 -0.03 0.57 9.45
CA ALA A 129 -1.00 0.01 8.51
C ALA A 129 -2.29 0.82 8.53
N GLY A 130 -3.03 0.74 7.44
CA GLY A 130 -4.35 1.32 7.30
C GLY A 130 -5.30 0.36 6.59
N ALA A 131 -6.56 0.73 6.53
CA ALA A 131 -7.56 -0.02 5.80
C ALA A 131 -8.53 0.92 5.09
N ALA A 132 -8.91 0.57 3.87
CA ALA A 132 -9.89 1.27 3.08
C ALA A 132 -10.90 0.29 2.50
N MET A 133 -12.15 0.71 2.41
CA MET A 133 -13.19 -0.04 1.72
C MET A 133 -13.66 0.72 0.49
N TYR A 134 -13.93 0.00 -0.58
CA TYR A 134 -14.51 0.56 -1.80
C TYR A 134 -15.44 -0.45 -2.45
N LYS A 135 -16.59 0.04 -2.89
CA LYS A 135 -17.55 -0.73 -3.68
C LYS A 135 -17.37 -0.41 -5.16
N PHE A 136 -16.99 -1.43 -5.94
CA PHE A 136 -16.83 -1.25 -7.39
C PHE A 136 -18.18 -1.07 -8.08
N LEU A 137 -18.45 0.10 -8.63
CA LEU A 137 -19.71 0.46 -9.25
C LEU A 137 -19.74 0.21 -10.76
N GLU A 138 -18.57 0.29 -11.41
CA GLU A 138 -18.44 0.17 -12.85
C GLU A 138 -17.35 -0.82 -13.25
N PRO A 139 -17.47 -1.48 -14.40
CA PRO A 139 -16.41 -2.32 -14.92
C PRO A 139 -15.27 -1.46 -15.47
N GLY A 140 -14.03 -1.91 -15.31
CA GLY A 140 -12.88 -1.17 -15.83
C GLY A 140 -11.57 -1.57 -15.18
N ILE A 141 -10.53 -0.80 -15.49
CA ILE A 141 -9.22 -0.90 -14.87
C ILE A 141 -9.12 0.22 -13.83
N TYR A 142 -8.82 -0.19 -12.63
CA TYR A 142 -8.53 0.70 -11.50
C TYR A 142 -7.05 0.62 -11.18
N ALA A 143 -6.47 1.70 -10.71
CA ALA A 143 -5.07 1.68 -10.25
C ALA A 143 -5.01 2.11 -8.79
N TYR A 144 -4.39 1.27 -7.98
CA TYR A 144 -4.03 1.59 -6.61
C TYR A 144 -2.57 2.00 -6.58
N VAL A 145 -2.28 3.26 -6.28
CA VAL A 145 -0.96 3.89 -6.38
C VAL A 145 -0.55 4.59 -5.10
#